data_6830ef66e39d15c91fcdf6d349b74912
#
_entry.id   6830ef66e39d15c91fcdf6d349b74912
#
_cell.length_a   1.000
_cell.length_b   1.000
_cell.length_c   1.000
_cell.angle_alpha   90.00
_cell.angle_beta   90.00
_cell.angle_gamma   90.00
#
_symmetry.space_group_name_H-M   'P 1'
#
loop_
_entity.id
_entity.type
_entity.pdbx_description
1 polymer ?
#
loop_
_entity_poly.entity_id
_entity_poly.type
_entity_poly.pdbx_seq_one_letter_code
_entity_poly.pdbx_strand_id
1 'polypeptide(L)'
;MSPEIHESLKAAYEDVAYVGRPNPWSHPGRLAAIATLFGLALPDSGGARVLEVGCGDGANLLPMAARMPGATFTGCDASALLMRRANDMARGLGLANVEFVEGDLREVAGSLGTFDYVIAHGFYSWVPADVRDAFLALAHGHLAPGGLVYVSYNVLPGCFVRQIGWDAIKLENAGAATARERLEGARRVRRDLAQAWRAAGGMAAMLEEARSLGDLVH
;
A
#
# COMPACT_ATOMS: atom_id res chain seq x y z
N MET A 1 18.68 -3.95 7.19
CA MET A 1 18.92 -3.04 6.04
C MET A 1 19.60 -1.81 6.63
N SER A 2 20.62 -1.26 5.95
CA SER A 2 21.36 -0.13 6.50
C SER A 2 20.47 1.13 6.53
N PRO A 3 20.74 2.09 7.44
CA PRO A 3 20.08 3.40 7.45
C PRO A 3 20.09 4.10 6.09
N GLU A 4 21.15 3.90 5.31
CA GLU A 4 21.31 4.44 3.95
C GLU A 4 20.27 3.95 2.95
N ILE A 5 19.80 2.70 3.06
CA ILE A 5 18.74 2.16 2.19
C ILE A 5 17.38 2.77 2.56
N HIS A 6 17.15 3.01 3.84
CA HIS A 6 15.92 3.66 4.32
C HIS A 6 15.83 5.11 3.83
N GLU A 7 16.91 5.88 3.96
CA GLU A 7 17.01 7.24 3.43
C GLU A 7 16.88 7.28 1.89
N SER A 8 17.49 6.32 1.19
CA SER A 8 17.40 6.22 -0.27
C SER A 8 15.97 5.92 -0.75
N LEU A 9 15.22 5.07 -0.03
CA LEU A 9 13.82 4.79 -0.33
C LEU A 9 12.95 6.03 -0.07
N LYS A 10 13.14 6.71 1.06
CA LYS A 10 12.44 7.95 1.39
C LYS A 10 12.68 9.03 0.33
N ALA A 11 13.93 9.26 -0.06
CA ALA A 11 14.29 10.20 -1.11
C ALA A 11 13.67 9.84 -2.46
N ALA A 12 13.61 8.55 -2.82
CA ALA A 12 12.99 8.10 -4.07
C ALA A 12 11.46 8.33 -4.09
N TYR A 13 10.78 8.23 -2.96
CA TYR A 13 9.35 8.56 -2.84
C TYR A 13 9.08 10.07 -2.89
N GLU A 14 10.04 10.89 -2.45
CA GLU A 14 9.92 12.37 -2.49
C GLU A 14 10.22 12.92 -3.90
N ASP A 15 11.11 12.27 -4.65
CA ASP A 15 11.55 12.72 -5.98
C ASP A 15 10.54 12.41 -7.09
N VAL A 16 9.77 11.34 -6.95
CA VAL A 16 8.69 10.96 -7.87
C VAL A 16 7.37 11.03 -7.13
N ALA A 17 6.51 12.00 -7.49
CA ALA A 17 5.20 12.13 -6.90
C ALA A 17 4.41 10.80 -7.05
N TYR A 18 4.37 10.02 -5.98
CA TYR A 18 3.48 8.85 -5.91
C TYR A 18 2.04 9.37 -5.83
N VAL A 19 1.25 9.03 -6.84
CA VAL A 19 -0.18 9.35 -6.84
C VAL A 19 -0.91 8.18 -6.22
N GLY A 20 -1.34 8.34 -4.99
CA GLY A 20 -2.18 7.38 -4.28
C GLY A 20 -3.51 7.15 -5.01
N ARG A 21 -4.15 6.02 -4.74
CA ARG A 21 -5.49 5.70 -5.23
C ARG A 21 -6.33 5.08 -4.13
N PRO A 22 -7.64 5.38 -4.07
CA PRO A 22 -8.54 4.70 -3.15
C PRO A 22 -8.54 3.19 -3.40
N ASN A 23 -8.51 2.43 -2.33
CA ASN A 23 -8.59 0.97 -2.38
C ASN A 23 -9.91 0.47 -1.76
N PRO A 24 -10.89 0.05 -2.57
CA PRO A 24 -12.19 -0.40 -2.03
C PRO A 24 -12.09 -1.65 -1.16
N TRP A 25 -11.00 -2.44 -1.26
CA TRP A 25 -10.82 -3.66 -0.48
C TRP A 25 -10.50 -3.40 1.00
N SER A 26 -9.90 -2.24 1.31
CA SER A 26 -9.56 -1.84 2.67
C SER A 26 -10.64 -1.01 3.36
N HIS A 27 -11.77 -0.75 2.69
CA HIS A 27 -12.86 0.06 3.26
C HIS A 27 -13.50 -0.63 4.48
N PRO A 28 -13.64 0.04 5.64
CA PRO A 28 -14.16 -0.55 6.88
C PRO A 28 -15.50 -1.26 6.71
N GLY A 29 -16.46 -0.68 6.00
CA GLY A 29 -17.75 -1.31 5.73
C GLY A 29 -17.65 -2.62 4.94
N ARG A 30 -16.68 -2.73 4.01
CA ARG A 30 -16.41 -3.98 3.32
C ARG A 30 -15.79 -5.03 4.24
N LEU A 31 -14.83 -4.60 5.06
CA LEU A 31 -14.17 -5.49 6.03
C LEU A 31 -15.17 -6.01 7.06
N ALA A 32 -16.07 -5.14 7.55
CA ALA A 32 -17.17 -5.52 8.43
C ALA A 32 -18.11 -6.56 7.80
N ALA A 33 -18.49 -6.35 6.53
CA ALA A 33 -19.36 -7.31 5.83
C ALA A 33 -18.68 -8.68 5.67
N ILE A 34 -17.39 -8.72 5.33
CA ILE A 34 -16.62 -9.97 5.25
C ILE A 34 -16.54 -10.64 6.62
N ALA A 35 -16.19 -9.90 7.67
CA ALA A 35 -16.09 -10.43 9.03
C ALA A 35 -17.42 -11.02 9.51
N THR A 36 -18.56 -10.38 9.20
CA THR A 36 -19.89 -10.89 9.50
C THR A 36 -20.15 -12.25 8.83
N LEU A 37 -19.69 -12.46 7.58
CA LEU A 37 -19.79 -13.75 6.91
C LEU A 37 -19.00 -14.86 7.61
N PHE A 38 -17.93 -14.49 8.33
CA PHE A 38 -17.16 -15.42 9.17
C PHE A 38 -17.63 -15.50 10.62
N GLY A 39 -18.78 -14.91 10.93
CA GLY A 39 -19.37 -14.94 12.28
C GLY A 39 -18.69 -14.02 13.30
N LEU A 40 -17.88 -13.06 12.83
CA LEU A 40 -17.23 -12.08 13.69
C LEU A 40 -18.13 -10.85 13.86
N ALA A 41 -18.36 -10.43 15.12
CA ALA A 41 -19.03 -9.18 15.43
C ALA A 41 -17.98 -8.06 15.48
N LEU A 42 -18.05 -7.13 14.54
CA LEU A 42 -17.21 -5.94 14.52
C LEU A 42 -17.98 -4.73 15.06
N PRO A 43 -17.28 -3.70 15.59
CA PRO A 43 -17.89 -2.42 15.88
C PRO A 43 -18.55 -1.82 14.62
N ASP A 44 -19.59 -1.00 14.84
CA ASP A 44 -20.25 -0.29 13.73
C ASP A 44 -19.22 0.55 12.97
N SER A 45 -19.14 0.31 11.67
CA SER A 45 -18.19 1.04 10.81
C SER A 45 -18.49 2.54 10.73
N GLY A 46 -19.72 2.96 11.02
CA GLY A 46 -20.12 4.37 11.00
C GLY A 46 -19.48 5.23 12.10
N GLY A 47 -19.11 4.64 13.24
CA GLY A 47 -18.41 5.29 14.35
C GLY A 47 -16.97 4.78 14.56
N ALA A 48 -16.41 4.05 13.61
CA ALA A 48 -15.14 3.36 13.75
C ALA A 48 -13.94 4.30 13.82
N ARG A 49 -12.91 3.85 14.53
CA ARG A 49 -11.56 4.45 14.55
C ARG A 49 -10.67 3.65 13.59
N VAL A 50 -10.14 4.32 12.60
CA VAL A 50 -9.40 3.67 11.50
C VAL A 50 -7.98 4.22 11.45
N LEU A 51 -6.99 3.33 11.49
CA LEU A 51 -5.58 3.66 11.25
C LEU A 51 -5.15 3.11 9.89
N GLU A 52 -4.48 3.91 9.08
CA GLU A 52 -3.75 3.44 7.90
C GLU A 52 -2.26 3.73 8.03
N VAL A 53 -1.46 2.66 7.97
CA VAL A 53 0.01 2.71 8.00
C VAL A 53 0.55 2.71 6.57
N GLY A 54 1.46 3.66 6.28
CA GLY A 54 1.93 3.90 4.92
C GLY A 54 0.85 4.54 4.05
N CYS A 55 0.14 5.53 4.60
CA CYS A 55 -1.05 6.13 3.97
C CYS A 55 -0.72 7.04 2.77
N GLY A 56 0.57 7.33 2.51
CA GLY A 56 1.01 8.18 1.42
C GLY A 56 0.39 9.58 1.49
N ASP A 57 -0.15 10.06 0.38
CA ASP A 57 -0.82 11.36 0.28
C ASP A 57 -2.28 11.37 0.82
N GLY A 58 -2.69 10.33 1.53
CA GLY A 58 -4.02 10.19 2.09
C GLY A 58 -5.12 9.81 1.08
N ALA A 59 -4.76 9.49 -0.17
CA ALA A 59 -5.73 9.20 -1.23
C ALA A 59 -6.71 8.07 -0.90
N ASN A 60 -6.35 7.15 -0.02
CA ASN A 60 -7.24 6.08 0.44
C ASN A 60 -8.15 6.54 1.59
N LEU A 61 -7.64 7.28 2.57
CA LEU A 61 -8.40 7.71 3.74
C LEU A 61 -9.33 8.89 3.49
N LEU A 62 -8.91 9.88 2.71
CA LEU A 62 -9.70 11.11 2.47
C LEU A 62 -11.10 10.84 1.92
N PRO A 63 -11.30 9.97 0.91
CA PRO A 63 -12.63 9.60 0.45
C PRO A 63 -13.47 8.86 1.50
N MET A 64 -12.83 8.06 2.36
CA MET A 64 -13.52 7.38 3.47
C MET A 64 -13.98 8.40 4.51
N ALA A 65 -13.10 9.32 4.93
CA ALA A 65 -13.42 10.37 5.87
C ALA A 65 -14.59 11.24 5.41
N ALA A 66 -14.60 11.61 4.11
CA ALA A 66 -15.69 12.39 3.53
C ALA A 66 -17.04 11.65 3.51
N ARG A 67 -17.01 10.32 3.40
CA ARG A 67 -18.23 9.49 3.31
C ARG A 67 -18.71 8.94 4.64
N MET A 68 -17.87 8.98 5.67
CA MET A 68 -18.12 8.40 6.98
C MET A 68 -17.87 9.46 8.08
N PRO A 69 -18.73 10.50 8.18
CA PRO A 69 -18.49 11.64 9.08
C PRO A 69 -18.52 11.28 10.57
N GLY A 70 -19.10 10.14 10.94
CA GLY A 70 -19.12 9.63 12.32
C GLY A 70 -17.86 8.81 12.69
N ALA A 71 -17.08 8.36 11.71
CA ALA A 71 -15.83 7.64 11.94
C ALA A 71 -14.65 8.60 12.04
N THR A 72 -13.58 8.17 12.70
CA THR A 72 -12.32 8.93 12.77
C THR A 72 -11.21 8.18 12.07
N PHE A 73 -10.34 8.92 11.41
CA PHE A 73 -9.28 8.36 10.59
C PHE A 73 -7.92 8.94 10.99
N THR A 74 -6.94 8.07 11.16
CA THR A 74 -5.54 8.46 11.36
C THR A 74 -4.70 7.83 10.28
N GLY A 75 -3.93 8.62 9.54
CA GLY A 75 -2.95 8.13 8.58
C GLY A 75 -1.54 8.37 9.11
N CYS A 76 -0.61 7.42 8.96
CA CYS A 76 0.79 7.66 9.24
C CYS A 76 1.68 7.26 8.06
N ASP A 77 2.70 8.08 7.80
CA ASP A 77 3.72 7.85 6.77
C ASP A 77 5.03 8.54 7.16
N ALA A 78 6.16 7.98 6.72
CA ALA A 78 7.48 8.54 6.99
C ALA A 78 7.83 9.76 6.10
N SER A 79 7.05 10.03 5.05
CA SER A 79 7.31 11.13 4.12
C SER A 79 6.65 12.43 4.58
N ALA A 80 7.46 13.38 5.04
CA ALA A 80 7.02 14.73 5.41
C ALA A 80 6.28 15.44 4.27
N LEU A 81 6.71 15.23 3.03
CA LEU A 81 6.07 15.81 1.84
C LEU A 81 4.66 15.28 1.64
N LEU A 82 4.48 13.95 1.74
CA LEU A 82 3.18 13.32 1.55
C LEU A 82 2.23 13.69 2.69
N MET A 83 2.72 13.76 3.93
CA MET A 83 1.92 14.16 5.09
C MET A 83 1.46 15.61 5.00
N ARG A 84 2.32 16.53 4.53
CA ARG A 84 1.88 17.93 4.26
C ARG A 84 0.78 17.96 3.20
N ARG A 85 0.94 17.24 2.09
CA ARG A 85 -0.10 17.18 1.02
C ARG A 85 -1.41 16.60 1.52
N ALA A 86 -1.37 15.52 2.29
CA ALA A 86 -2.56 14.90 2.88
C ALA A 86 -3.30 15.87 3.82
N ASN A 87 -2.57 16.56 4.69
CA ASN A 87 -3.12 17.57 5.60
C ASN A 87 -3.70 18.79 4.85
N ASP A 88 -3.02 19.26 3.80
CA ASP A 88 -3.52 20.37 2.97
C ASP A 88 -4.82 19.97 2.26
N MET A 89 -4.88 18.75 1.74
CA MET A 89 -6.07 18.23 1.07
C MET A 89 -7.23 18.04 2.06
N ALA A 90 -6.98 17.49 3.26
CA ALA A 90 -7.99 17.37 4.32
C ALA A 90 -8.60 18.73 4.68
N ARG A 91 -7.74 19.74 4.89
CA ARG A 91 -8.19 21.13 5.14
C ARG A 91 -8.97 21.72 3.98
N GLY A 92 -8.49 21.54 2.75
CA GLY A 92 -9.17 22.02 1.54
C GLY A 92 -10.56 21.42 1.32
N LEU A 93 -10.74 20.17 1.81
CA LEU A 93 -12.02 19.45 1.76
C LEU A 93 -12.90 19.73 3.00
N GLY A 94 -12.42 20.47 3.99
CA GLY A 94 -13.16 20.74 5.24
C GLY A 94 -13.37 19.50 6.12
N LEU A 95 -12.49 18.50 6.04
CA LEU A 95 -12.61 17.26 6.81
C LEU A 95 -12.02 17.47 8.21
N ALA A 96 -12.84 17.27 9.25
CA ALA A 96 -12.46 17.41 10.65
C ALA A 96 -12.22 16.04 11.33
N ASN A 97 -12.52 14.94 10.64
CA ASN A 97 -12.47 13.58 11.16
C ASN A 97 -11.29 12.76 10.61
N VAL A 98 -10.29 13.40 10.06
CA VAL A 98 -9.05 12.75 9.61
C VAL A 98 -7.83 13.57 10.04
N GLU A 99 -6.81 12.87 10.52
CA GLU A 99 -5.50 13.43 10.85
C GLU A 99 -4.38 12.64 10.19
N PHE A 100 -3.25 13.31 9.91
CA PHE A 100 -2.10 12.67 9.30
C PHE A 100 -0.85 12.96 10.13
N VAL A 101 -0.17 11.89 10.57
CA VAL A 101 0.99 11.89 11.45
C VAL A 101 2.24 11.55 10.65
N GLU A 102 3.22 12.46 10.65
CA GLU A 102 4.54 12.20 10.07
C GLU A 102 5.40 11.41 11.06
N GLY A 103 6.09 10.39 10.59
CA GLY A 103 7.13 9.72 11.34
C GLY A 103 7.34 8.26 10.97
N ASP A 104 8.46 7.74 11.46
CA ASP A 104 8.74 6.32 11.38
C ASP A 104 7.77 5.56 12.29
N LEU A 105 7.20 4.48 11.77
CA LEU A 105 6.24 3.64 12.51
C LEU A 105 6.76 3.19 13.87
N ARG A 106 8.08 2.95 13.97
CA ARG A 106 8.76 2.52 15.21
C ARG A 106 8.77 3.60 16.28
N GLU A 107 8.63 4.87 15.90
CA GLU A 107 8.67 6.04 16.77
C GLU A 107 7.27 6.55 17.11
N VAL A 108 6.38 6.61 16.11
CA VAL A 108 5.03 7.18 16.29
C VAL A 108 4.07 6.26 17.02
N ALA A 109 4.35 4.96 17.09
CA ALA A 109 3.47 3.98 17.73
C ALA A 109 3.02 4.40 19.15
N GLY A 110 3.95 4.92 19.96
CA GLY A 110 3.66 5.34 21.34
C GLY A 110 2.68 6.51 21.49
N SER A 111 2.43 7.27 20.42
CA SER A 111 1.50 8.41 20.41
C SER A 111 0.12 8.08 19.84
N LEU A 112 -0.04 6.89 19.26
CA LEU A 112 -1.28 6.46 18.62
C LEU A 112 -2.28 5.90 19.65
N GLY A 113 -3.56 6.12 19.38
CA GLY A 113 -4.67 5.59 20.18
C GLY A 113 -4.98 4.13 19.88
N THR A 114 -6.22 3.73 20.18
CA THR A 114 -6.76 2.40 19.90
C THR A 114 -7.70 2.47 18.70
N PHE A 115 -7.63 1.48 17.80
CA PHE A 115 -8.33 1.46 16.53
C PHE A 115 -9.20 0.22 16.37
N ASP A 116 -10.33 0.37 15.71
CA ASP A 116 -11.23 -0.72 15.35
C ASP A 116 -10.78 -1.39 14.04
N TYR A 117 -10.11 -0.63 13.17
CA TYR A 117 -9.51 -1.11 11.93
C TYR A 117 -8.09 -0.57 11.79
N VAL A 118 -7.13 -1.48 11.53
CA VAL A 118 -5.76 -1.13 11.18
C VAL A 118 -5.50 -1.59 9.75
N ILE A 119 -5.12 -0.67 8.87
CA ILE A 119 -4.94 -0.89 7.43
C ILE A 119 -3.48 -0.71 7.05
N ALA A 120 -2.92 -1.66 6.30
CA ALA A 120 -1.63 -1.53 5.62
C ALA A 120 -1.80 -1.97 4.16
N HIS A 121 -2.14 -1.01 3.30
CA HIS A 121 -2.31 -1.26 1.87
C HIS A 121 -1.10 -0.80 1.07
N GLY A 122 -0.49 -1.73 0.31
CA GLY A 122 0.70 -1.41 -0.49
C GLY A 122 1.95 -1.07 0.34
N PHE A 123 2.01 -1.48 1.60
CA PHE A 123 3.07 -1.19 2.55
C PHE A 123 3.96 -2.41 2.83
N TYR A 124 3.40 -3.49 3.32
CA TYR A 124 4.09 -4.62 3.94
C TYR A 124 5.18 -5.27 3.07
N SER A 125 4.98 -5.35 1.76
CA SER A 125 5.96 -5.93 0.82
C SER A 125 7.12 -5.00 0.45
N TRP A 126 7.04 -3.73 0.82
CA TRP A 126 7.97 -2.69 0.37
C TRP A 126 8.88 -2.18 1.47
N VAL A 127 8.63 -2.59 2.70
CA VAL A 127 9.40 -2.17 3.86
C VAL A 127 10.33 -3.29 4.36
N PRO A 128 11.41 -2.93 5.11
CA PRO A 128 12.31 -3.88 5.76
C PRO A 128 11.62 -4.82 6.75
N ALA A 129 12.31 -5.91 7.10
CA ALA A 129 11.79 -6.90 8.04
C ALA A 129 11.49 -6.31 9.43
N ASP A 130 12.39 -5.49 9.96
CA ASP A 130 12.23 -4.79 11.24
C ASP A 130 11.02 -3.84 11.27
N VAL A 131 10.74 -3.17 10.14
CA VAL A 131 9.54 -2.32 10.01
C VAL A 131 8.26 -3.17 9.88
N ARG A 132 8.34 -4.34 9.23
CA ARG A 132 7.22 -5.30 9.20
C ARG A 132 6.88 -5.83 10.58
N ASP A 133 7.90 -6.16 11.36
CA ASP A 133 7.74 -6.64 12.74
C ASP A 133 7.16 -5.52 13.62
N ALA A 134 7.64 -4.28 13.46
CA ALA A 134 7.10 -3.12 14.16
C ALA A 134 5.62 -2.86 13.79
N PHE A 135 5.24 -3.03 12.51
CA PHE A 135 3.84 -2.94 12.09
C PHE A 135 2.96 -3.99 12.78
N LEU A 136 3.40 -5.24 12.85
CA LEU A 136 2.63 -6.30 13.50
C LEU A 136 2.50 -6.05 15.02
N ALA A 137 3.58 -5.57 15.64
CA ALA A 137 3.56 -5.19 17.06
C ALA A 137 2.60 -4.01 17.31
N LEU A 138 2.64 -2.98 16.47
CA LEU A 138 1.71 -1.85 16.52
C LEU A 138 0.27 -2.33 16.36
N ALA A 139 -0.01 -3.12 15.33
CA ALA A 139 -1.35 -3.63 15.08
C ALA A 139 -1.87 -4.42 16.30
N HIS A 140 -1.03 -5.28 16.91
CA HIS A 140 -1.39 -6.02 18.13
C HIS A 140 -1.67 -5.09 19.32
N GLY A 141 -0.82 -4.07 19.53
CA GLY A 141 -0.91 -3.17 20.70
C GLY A 141 -2.01 -2.12 20.61
N HIS A 142 -2.43 -1.75 19.41
CA HIS A 142 -3.37 -0.66 19.16
C HIS A 142 -4.72 -1.10 18.61
N LEU A 143 -4.91 -2.40 18.34
CA LEU A 143 -6.18 -2.93 17.89
C LEU A 143 -7.15 -3.05 19.08
N ALA A 144 -8.35 -2.52 18.93
CA ALA A 144 -9.42 -2.68 19.91
C ALA A 144 -9.85 -4.16 20.01
N PRO A 145 -10.40 -4.60 21.16
CA PRO A 145 -11.01 -5.91 21.25
C PRO A 145 -12.07 -6.12 20.16
N GLY A 146 -11.92 -7.20 19.38
CA GLY A 146 -12.79 -7.47 18.23
C GLY A 146 -12.47 -6.66 16.98
N GLY A 147 -11.43 -5.81 16.99
CA GLY A 147 -11.00 -5.07 15.82
C GLY A 147 -10.35 -5.93 14.73
N LEU A 148 -10.06 -5.35 13.58
CA LEU A 148 -9.59 -6.05 12.41
C LEU A 148 -8.36 -5.40 11.78
N VAL A 149 -7.39 -6.23 11.37
CA VAL A 149 -6.22 -5.79 10.60
C VAL A 149 -6.38 -6.20 9.15
N TYR A 150 -6.22 -5.23 8.23
CA TYR A 150 -6.11 -5.47 6.80
C TYR A 150 -4.68 -5.27 6.34
N VAL A 151 -4.10 -6.31 5.74
CA VAL A 151 -2.74 -6.24 5.18
C VAL A 151 -2.76 -6.72 3.74
N SER A 152 -2.30 -5.89 2.80
CA SER A 152 -2.04 -6.34 1.44
C SER A 152 -0.55 -6.60 1.24
N TYR A 153 -0.21 -7.74 0.65
CA TYR A 153 1.17 -8.09 0.36
C TYR A 153 1.29 -8.96 -0.90
N ASN A 154 2.46 -8.95 -1.49
CA ASN A 154 2.77 -9.73 -2.67
C ASN A 154 3.16 -11.16 -2.27
N VAL A 155 2.55 -12.16 -2.91
CA VAL A 155 2.84 -13.58 -2.66
C VAL A 155 3.29 -14.27 -3.94
N LEU A 156 4.22 -15.22 -3.79
CA LEU A 156 4.60 -16.15 -4.84
C LEU A 156 3.60 -17.33 -4.85
N PRO A 157 3.29 -17.91 -6.01
CA PRO A 157 3.77 -17.57 -7.36
C PRO A 157 3.03 -16.40 -8.02
N GLY A 158 1.95 -15.87 -7.43
CA GLY A 158 1.06 -14.88 -8.05
C GLY A 158 1.75 -13.59 -8.50
N CYS A 159 2.83 -13.17 -7.84
CA CYS A 159 3.56 -11.97 -8.23
C CYS A 159 4.69 -12.20 -9.23
N PHE A 160 4.95 -13.42 -9.71
CA PHE A 160 5.98 -13.68 -10.74
C PHE A 160 5.75 -12.87 -12.01
N VAL A 161 4.51 -12.71 -12.43
CA VAL A 161 4.19 -11.88 -13.61
C VAL A 161 4.64 -10.43 -13.42
N ARG A 162 4.43 -9.88 -12.23
CA ARG A 162 4.91 -8.54 -11.89
C ARG A 162 6.43 -8.48 -11.80
N GLN A 163 7.06 -9.56 -11.33
CA GLN A 163 8.52 -9.66 -11.22
C GLN A 163 9.18 -9.51 -12.59
N ILE A 164 8.64 -10.13 -13.64
CA ILE A 164 9.11 -9.96 -15.03
C ILE A 164 9.14 -8.47 -15.40
N GLY A 165 8.06 -7.75 -15.12
CA GLY A 165 7.99 -6.31 -15.37
C GLY A 165 9.01 -5.50 -14.57
N TRP A 166 9.18 -5.81 -13.29
CA TRP A 166 10.16 -5.12 -12.43
C TRP A 166 11.60 -5.39 -12.86
N ASP A 167 11.93 -6.62 -13.25
CA ASP A 167 13.28 -6.97 -13.70
C ASP A 167 13.59 -6.33 -15.06
N ALA A 168 12.63 -6.28 -15.98
CA ALA A 168 12.75 -5.56 -17.24
C ALA A 168 12.97 -4.04 -17.01
N ILE A 169 12.23 -3.43 -16.06
CA ILE A 169 12.41 -2.03 -15.68
C ILE A 169 13.80 -1.80 -15.05
N LYS A 170 14.27 -2.68 -14.19
CA LYS A 170 15.61 -2.59 -13.61
C LYS A 170 16.70 -2.66 -14.68
N LEU A 171 16.56 -3.57 -15.63
CA LEU A 171 17.50 -3.73 -16.74
C LEU A 171 17.54 -2.47 -17.62
N GLU A 172 16.40 -1.96 -18.03
CA GLU A 172 16.28 -0.72 -18.81
C GLU A 172 16.91 0.47 -18.10
N ASN A 173 16.75 0.54 -16.78
CA ASN A 173 17.20 1.65 -15.96
C ASN A 173 18.63 1.48 -15.39
N ALA A 174 19.37 0.46 -15.79
CA ALA A 174 20.71 0.17 -15.23
C ALA A 174 21.71 1.33 -15.38
N GLY A 175 21.56 2.17 -16.42
CA GLY A 175 22.38 3.36 -16.65
C GLY A 175 21.69 4.70 -16.36
N ALA A 176 20.48 4.70 -15.82
CA ALA A 176 19.72 5.92 -15.58
C ALA A 176 20.26 6.70 -14.37
N ALA A 177 20.72 7.93 -14.60
CA ALA A 177 21.31 8.78 -13.57
C ALA A 177 20.23 9.52 -12.74
N THR A 178 19.09 9.86 -13.34
CA THR A 178 18.05 10.69 -12.73
C THR A 178 16.76 9.92 -12.51
N ALA A 179 15.93 10.36 -11.55
CA ALA A 179 14.60 9.82 -11.32
C ALA A 179 13.68 9.96 -12.54
N ARG A 180 13.84 11.06 -13.29
CA ARG A 180 13.11 11.30 -14.54
C ARG A 180 13.43 10.24 -15.60
N GLU A 181 14.72 9.95 -15.83
CA GLU A 181 15.16 8.90 -16.77
C GLU A 181 14.61 7.53 -16.35
N ARG A 182 14.66 7.21 -15.05
CA ARG A 182 14.09 5.96 -14.50
C ARG A 182 12.59 5.85 -14.76
N LEU A 183 11.85 6.95 -14.58
CA LEU A 183 10.41 6.97 -14.83
C LEU A 183 10.10 6.81 -16.32
N GLU A 184 10.85 7.47 -17.20
CA GLU A 184 10.69 7.35 -18.66
C GLU A 184 11.03 5.93 -19.14
N GLY A 185 12.09 5.31 -18.61
CA GLY A 185 12.44 3.90 -18.85
C GLY A 185 11.34 2.94 -18.41
N ALA A 186 10.82 3.10 -17.21
CA ALA A 186 9.70 2.30 -16.70
C ALA A 186 8.43 2.44 -17.58
N ARG A 187 8.15 3.64 -18.08
CA ARG A 187 7.03 3.89 -19.01
C ARG A 187 7.24 3.22 -20.37
N ARG A 188 8.47 3.19 -20.90
CA ARG A 188 8.81 2.45 -22.13
C ARG A 188 8.55 0.97 -21.94
N VAL A 189 9.21 0.36 -20.95
CA VAL A 189 9.06 -1.08 -20.65
C VAL A 189 7.60 -1.47 -20.49
N ARG A 190 6.81 -0.68 -19.75
CA ARG A 190 5.37 -0.96 -19.58
C ARG A 190 4.60 -0.98 -20.90
N ARG A 191 4.89 -0.04 -21.81
CA ARG A 191 4.25 -0.01 -23.13
C ARG A 191 4.64 -1.22 -23.97
N ASP A 192 5.93 -1.53 -24.00
CA ASP A 192 6.48 -2.60 -24.83
C ASP A 192 6.01 -3.98 -24.35
N LEU A 193 6.03 -4.23 -23.06
CA LEU A 193 5.44 -5.44 -22.46
C LEU A 193 3.95 -5.55 -22.73
N ALA A 194 3.20 -4.46 -22.60
CA ALA A 194 1.76 -4.48 -22.88
C ALA A 194 1.46 -4.78 -24.35
N GLN A 195 2.30 -4.30 -25.28
CA GLN A 195 2.20 -4.59 -26.70
C GLN A 195 2.58 -6.04 -26.99
N ALA A 196 3.70 -6.51 -26.46
CA ALA A 196 4.16 -7.89 -26.64
C ALA A 196 3.15 -8.91 -26.10
N TRP A 197 2.61 -8.68 -24.89
CA TRP A 197 1.60 -9.59 -24.32
C TRP A 197 0.30 -9.61 -25.10
N ARG A 198 -0.14 -8.48 -25.68
CA ARG A 198 -1.31 -8.49 -26.58
C ARG A 198 -1.03 -9.26 -27.86
N ALA A 199 0.15 -9.09 -28.46
CA ALA A 199 0.55 -9.80 -29.66
C ALA A 199 0.70 -11.31 -29.44
N ALA A 200 1.15 -11.72 -28.24
CA ALA A 200 1.31 -13.12 -27.85
C ALA A 200 0.00 -13.77 -27.34
N GLY A 201 -1.15 -13.12 -27.44
CA GLY A 201 -2.41 -13.67 -26.93
C GLY A 201 -2.61 -13.50 -25.42
N GLY A 202 -1.85 -12.63 -24.77
CA GLY A 202 -2.02 -12.28 -23.35
C GLY A 202 -1.82 -13.46 -22.41
N MET A 203 -2.83 -13.71 -21.56
CA MET A 203 -2.79 -14.81 -20.57
C MET A 203 -2.68 -16.21 -21.21
N ALA A 204 -3.11 -16.39 -22.47
CA ALA A 204 -3.02 -17.68 -23.15
C ALA A 204 -1.58 -18.14 -23.35
N ALA A 205 -0.65 -17.23 -23.70
CA ALA A 205 0.77 -17.56 -23.85
C ALA A 205 1.40 -18.01 -22.52
N MET A 206 1.00 -17.41 -21.39
CA MET A 206 1.48 -17.80 -20.07
C MET A 206 0.93 -19.15 -19.61
N LEU A 207 -0.32 -19.48 -19.97
CA LEU A 207 -0.93 -20.78 -19.70
C LEU A 207 -0.27 -21.88 -20.54
N GLU A 208 0.12 -21.57 -21.78
CA GLU A 208 0.83 -22.51 -22.65
C GLU A 208 2.22 -22.81 -22.09
N GLU A 209 2.95 -21.79 -21.64
CA GLU A 209 4.25 -21.98 -20.98
C GLU A 209 4.12 -22.81 -19.70
N ALA A 210 3.10 -22.56 -18.88
CA ALA A 210 2.84 -23.33 -17.68
C ALA A 210 2.51 -24.81 -17.98
N ARG A 211 1.84 -25.10 -19.09
CA ARG A 211 1.59 -26.47 -19.56
C ARG A 211 2.88 -27.16 -20.01
N SER A 212 3.71 -26.46 -20.80
CA SER A 212 4.98 -27.01 -21.26
C SER A 212 5.93 -27.36 -20.13
N LEU A 213 5.91 -26.58 -19.02
CA LEU A 213 6.65 -26.90 -17.81
C LEU A 213 6.08 -28.14 -17.09
N GLY A 214 4.78 -28.37 -17.15
CA GLY A 214 4.15 -29.58 -16.61
C GLY A 214 4.62 -30.85 -17.33
N ASP A 215 4.83 -30.79 -18.63
CA ASP A 215 5.32 -31.90 -19.45
C ASP A 215 6.78 -32.24 -19.21
N LEU A 216 7.57 -31.36 -18.57
CA LEU A 216 8.97 -31.59 -18.22
C LEU A 216 9.16 -32.30 -16.86
N VAL A 217 8.09 -32.45 -16.06
CA VAL A 217 8.13 -33.02 -14.69
C VAL A 217 7.65 -34.49 -14.67
N HIS A 218 7.29 -35.04 -15.79
CA HIS A 218 6.96 -36.46 -16.03
C HIS A 218 8.05 -37.14 -16.85
#